data_3a654141ffa8365ce69d5a253786fd1e
#
_entry.id   3a654141ffa8365ce69d5a253786fd1e
#
_cell.length_a   1.000
_cell.length_b   1.000
_cell.length_c   1.000
_cell.angle_alpha   90.00
_cell.angle_beta   90.00
_cell.angle_gamma   90.00
#
_symmetry.space_group_name_H-M   'P 1'
#
loop_
_entity.id
_entity.type
_entity.pdbx_description
1 polymer ?
#
loop_
_entity_poly.entity_id
_entity_poly.type
_entity_poly.pdbx_seq_one_letter_code
_entity_poly.pdbx_strand_id
1 'polypeptide(L)'
;MRSLANTIALTSLLALGGVANAQSVTWDWSFTDTVSGGTDSGSGTFTTAALSGASYQVTAVNGTWDSATIAGLIAAGGYAGNDNLLLSGATQLDVPGISFAVDGPLQQVNLAYITPGDGAVSTGYVVAATNLAGGCVYTNCVPTSSFGTFTARQAPEIDPTSAASALALLLGGLLVLRGRKQQGVAA
;
A
#
# COMPACT_ATOMS: atom_id res chain seq x y z
N MET A 1 8.38 67.82 -9.16
CA MET A 1 8.09 67.22 -7.84
C MET A 1 6.88 66.33 -7.98
N ARG A 2 7.05 65.04 -8.09
CA ARG A 2 5.99 64.04 -8.04
C ARG A 2 6.64 62.68 -8.23
N SER A 3 6.76 62.04 -7.16
CA SER A 3 6.07 60.84 -6.78
C SER A 3 6.44 59.63 -7.60
N LEU A 4 7.53 59.06 -7.18
CA LEU A 4 7.95 57.70 -7.47
C LEU A 4 7.64 56.85 -6.23
N ALA A 5 6.50 56.18 -6.25
CA ALA A 5 6.22 55.18 -5.27
C ALA A 5 5.12 54.26 -5.83
N ASN A 6 5.49 53.20 -6.46
CA ASN A 6 4.71 51.98 -6.59
C ASN A 6 5.41 50.97 -7.49
N THR A 7 6.51 50.42 -7.00
CA THR A 7 7.08 49.23 -7.63
C THR A 7 7.80 48.45 -6.55
N ILE A 8 7.04 47.80 -5.72
CA ILE A 8 7.60 46.81 -4.80
C ILE A 8 6.57 45.74 -4.62
N ALA A 9 7.08 44.52 -4.61
CA ALA A 9 6.49 43.33 -4.14
C ALA A 9 5.71 42.49 -5.14
N LEU A 10 6.42 41.86 -6.03
CA LEU A 10 5.97 40.56 -6.57
C LEU A 10 7.14 39.66 -6.94
N THR A 11 8.01 39.34 -6.00
CA THR A 11 9.11 38.42 -6.23
C THR A 11 9.49 37.64 -4.96
N SER A 12 8.53 37.03 -4.31
CA SER A 12 8.84 36.08 -3.24
C SER A 12 7.85 34.92 -3.20
N LEU A 13 7.59 34.37 -4.37
CA LEU A 13 6.83 33.14 -4.42
C LEU A 13 7.55 32.25 -5.43
N LEU A 14 8.28 31.27 -4.95
CA LEU A 14 8.68 30.06 -5.70
C LEU A 14 10.05 29.58 -5.25
N ALA A 15 10.08 29.09 -4.03
CA ALA A 15 11.11 28.11 -3.64
C ALA A 15 10.51 27.13 -2.60
N LEU A 16 9.32 26.62 -2.90
CA LEU A 16 8.90 25.34 -2.35
C LEU A 16 9.45 24.28 -3.31
N GLY A 17 10.76 24.07 -3.23
CA GLY A 17 11.37 22.88 -3.77
C GLY A 17 10.74 21.69 -3.09
N GLY A 18 9.76 21.07 -3.74
CA GLY A 18 9.17 19.83 -3.30
C GLY A 18 10.29 18.81 -3.18
N VAL A 19 10.66 18.43 -1.97
CA VAL A 19 11.32 17.16 -1.73
C VAL A 19 10.35 16.12 -2.29
N ALA A 20 10.74 15.47 -3.38
CA ALA A 20 10.03 14.29 -3.87
C ALA A 20 10.15 13.23 -2.77
N ASN A 21 9.24 13.26 -1.82
CA ASN A 21 9.03 12.13 -0.93
C ASN A 21 8.63 10.97 -1.82
N ALA A 22 9.34 9.86 -1.71
CA ALA A 22 8.87 8.60 -2.30
C ALA A 22 7.43 8.40 -1.81
N GLN A 23 6.48 8.56 -2.71
CA GLN A 23 5.07 8.51 -2.36
C GLN A 23 4.77 7.09 -1.90
N SER A 24 4.33 6.95 -0.67
CA SER A 24 3.84 5.66 -0.19
C SER A 24 2.50 5.38 -0.86
N VAL A 25 2.31 4.16 -1.31
CA VAL A 25 1.08 3.72 -1.97
C VAL A 25 0.40 2.70 -1.07
N THR A 26 -0.90 2.85 -0.91
CA THR A 26 -1.73 1.88 -0.17
C THR A 26 -2.40 0.92 -1.14
N TRP A 27 -2.42 -0.35 -0.78
CA TRP A 27 -3.03 -1.43 -1.55
C TRP A 27 -4.01 -2.19 -0.67
N ASP A 28 -5.22 -2.38 -1.14
CA ASP A 28 -6.16 -3.33 -0.55
C ASP A 28 -5.80 -4.73 -1.05
N TRP A 29 -5.64 -5.69 -0.14
CA TRP A 29 -5.31 -7.05 -0.48
C TRP A 29 -6.28 -8.05 0.12
N SER A 30 -6.41 -9.20 -0.53
CA SER A 30 -7.12 -10.37 0.00
C SER A 30 -6.47 -11.67 -0.47
N PHE A 31 -6.60 -12.68 0.36
CA PHE A 31 -6.29 -14.07 0.06
C PHE A 31 -7.45 -14.95 0.49
N THR A 32 -7.75 -15.97 -0.31
CA THR A 32 -8.74 -17.00 0.03
C THR A 32 -8.24 -18.32 -0.50
N ASP A 33 -8.18 -19.33 0.38
CA ASP A 33 -7.86 -20.69 0.01
C ASP A 33 -8.93 -21.23 -0.96
N THR A 34 -8.48 -21.91 -2.01
CA THR A 34 -9.35 -22.52 -3.04
C THR A 34 -9.34 -24.04 -3.00
N VAL A 35 -8.54 -24.63 -2.10
CA VAL A 35 -8.47 -26.08 -1.94
C VAL A 35 -9.64 -26.55 -1.09
N SER A 36 -10.29 -27.63 -1.52
CA SER A 36 -11.41 -28.24 -0.79
C SER A 36 -11.00 -28.61 0.63
N GLY A 37 -11.61 -27.94 1.62
CA GLY A 37 -11.29 -28.11 3.04
C GLY A 37 -10.27 -27.11 3.60
N GLY A 38 -9.70 -26.25 2.77
CA GLY A 38 -8.88 -25.12 3.22
C GLY A 38 -9.74 -24.02 3.85
N THR A 39 -9.23 -23.42 4.90
CA THR A 39 -9.93 -22.37 5.65
C THR A 39 -9.12 -21.06 5.71
N ASP A 40 -7.90 -21.07 5.19
CA ASP A 40 -7.00 -19.92 5.27
C ASP A 40 -7.56 -18.74 4.48
N SER A 41 -7.72 -17.64 5.14
CA SER A 41 -8.21 -16.40 4.51
C SER A 41 -7.65 -15.18 5.21
N GLY A 42 -7.39 -14.13 4.43
CA GLY A 42 -6.93 -12.88 4.99
C GLY A 42 -7.28 -11.71 4.10
N SER A 43 -7.35 -10.55 4.71
CA SER A 43 -7.55 -9.30 3.97
C SER A 43 -7.08 -8.11 4.77
N GLY A 44 -6.80 -7.01 4.07
CA GLY A 44 -6.33 -5.81 4.71
C GLY A 44 -5.67 -4.85 3.76
N THR A 45 -4.66 -4.13 4.26
CA THR A 45 -3.91 -3.15 3.48
C THR A 45 -2.41 -3.40 3.55
N PHE A 46 -1.72 -3.19 2.43
CA PHE A 46 -0.28 -2.99 2.39
C PHE A 46 0.03 -1.51 2.19
N THR A 47 1.01 -1.01 2.92
CA THR A 47 1.66 0.25 2.59
C THR A 47 2.96 -0.07 1.88
N THR A 48 3.22 0.57 0.75
CA THR A 48 4.41 0.30 -0.05
C THR A 48 5.19 1.56 -0.36
N ALA A 49 6.50 1.41 -0.56
CA ALA A 49 7.35 2.38 -1.22
C ALA A 49 7.62 1.90 -2.65
N ALA A 50 7.58 2.82 -3.61
CA ALA A 50 7.90 2.49 -4.99
C ALA A 50 9.40 2.12 -5.11
N LEU A 51 9.68 1.00 -5.75
CA LEU A 51 11.00 0.62 -6.23
C LEU A 51 11.14 0.94 -7.72
N SER A 52 12.27 0.62 -8.30
CA SER A 52 12.47 0.76 -9.74
C SER A 52 11.63 -0.26 -10.51
N GLY A 53 10.98 0.18 -11.59
CA GLY A 53 10.17 -0.67 -12.46
C GLY A 53 8.77 -0.96 -11.90
N ALA A 54 8.34 -2.22 -11.98
CA ALA A 54 7.01 -2.67 -11.62
C ALA A 54 6.92 -3.30 -10.21
N SER A 55 7.89 -3.01 -9.34
CA SER A 55 8.00 -3.59 -8.00
C SER A 55 7.80 -2.53 -6.93
N TYR A 56 7.17 -2.93 -5.84
CA TYR A 56 6.90 -2.12 -4.67
C TYR A 56 7.40 -2.84 -3.43
N GLN A 57 8.19 -2.17 -2.59
CA GLN A 57 8.57 -2.70 -1.30
C GLN A 57 7.43 -2.50 -0.32
N VAL A 58 6.89 -3.59 0.22
CA VAL A 58 5.94 -3.51 1.34
C VAL A 58 6.68 -3.07 2.59
N THR A 59 6.19 -2.02 3.22
CA THR A 59 6.77 -1.40 4.43
C THR A 59 5.87 -1.56 5.65
N ALA A 60 4.58 -1.82 5.44
CA ALA A 60 3.64 -2.14 6.51
C ALA A 60 2.51 -3.02 5.97
N VAL A 61 1.93 -3.81 6.87
CA VAL A 61 0.72 -4.60 6.62
C VAL A 61 -0.24 -4.43 7.80
N ASN A 62 -1.52 -4.31 7.49
CA ASN A 62 -2.60 -4.29 8.46
C ASN A 62 -3.74 -5.17 7.94
N GLY A 63 -4.59 -5.65 8.85
CA GLY A 63 -5.75 -6.45 8.49
C GLY A 63 -5.96 -7.62 9.42
N THR A 64 -6.56 -8.67 8.86
CA THR A 64 -6.86 -9.91 9.58
C THR A 64 -6.41 -11.13 8.77
N TRP A 65 -6.05 -12.17 9.48
CA TRP A 65 -5.79 -13.52 8.98
C TRP A 65 -6.57 -14.52 9.83
N ASP A 66 -7.44 -15.30 9.22
CA ASP A 66 -8.35 -16.24 9.92
C ASP A 66 -9.06 -15.60 11.11
N SER A 67 -9.54 -14.38 10.92
CA SER A 67 -10.19 -13.54 11.94
C SER A 67 -9.28 -13.01 13.05
N ALA A 68 -8.00 -13.38 13.10
CA ALA A 68 -7.04 -12.82 14.03
C ALA A 68 -6.39 -11.55 13.45
N THR A 69 -6.03 -10.60 14.29
CA THR A 69 -5.39 -9.34 13.87
C THR A 69 -3.96 -9.60 13.39
N ILE A 70 -3.56 -8.97 12.30
CA ILE A 70 -2.17 -8.95 11.86
C ILE A 70 -1.38 -8.02 12.77
N ALA A 71 -0.38 -8.56 13.45
CA ALA A 71 0.45 -7.82 14.41
C ALA A 71 1.50 -6.93 13.70
N GLY A 72 1.89 -7.26 12.47
CA GLY A 72 2.81 -6.45 11.67
C GLY A 72 3.62 -7.25 10.65
N LEU A 73 4.35 -6.49 9.83
CA LEU A 73 5.24 -7.04 8.81
C LEU A 73 6.47 -7.68 9.44
N ILE A 74 6.87 -8.84 8.95
CA ILE A 74 8.15 -9.47 9.30
C ILE A 74 9.21 -8.89 8.37
N ALA A 75 10.38 -8.53 8.92
CA ALA A 75 11.49 -7.98 8.14
C ALA A 75 11.90 -8.94 7.00
N ALA A 76 12.37 -8.38 5.90
CA ALA A 76 12.87 -9.16 4.79
C ALA A 76 13.99 -10.12 5.22
N GLY A 77 13.96 -11.35 4.69
CA GLY A 77 14.85 -12.45 5.10
C GLY A 77 14.48 -13.11 6.43
N GLY A 78 13.40 -12.69 7.08
CA GLY A 78 12.98 -13.24 8.38
C GLY A 78 12.30 -14.59 8.25
N TYR A 79 11.03 -14.63 7.92
CA TYR A 79 10.26 -15.85 7.79
C TYR A 79 10.15 -16.31 6.34
N ALA A 80 10.41 -17.58 6.09
CA ALA A 80 10.37 -18.21 4.77
C ALA A 80 11.30 -17.56 3.71
N GLY A 81 12.28 -16.74 4.14
CA GLY A 81 13.17 -16.03 3.23
C GLY A 81 12.50 -14.89 2.46
N ASN A 82 11.42 -14.33 3.00
CA ASN A 82 10.62 -13.26 2.42
C ASN A 82 11.47 -12.06 2.00
N ASP A 83 11.08 -11.41 0.91
CA ASP A 83 11.64 -10.11 0.48
C ASP A 83 10.63 -8.97 0.58
N ASN A 84 9.36 -9.31 0.83
CA ASN A 84 8.24 -8.38 0.95
C ASN A 84 8.03 -7.53 -0.30
N LEU A 85 8.19 -8.12 -1.47
CA LEU A 85 7.92 -7.46 -2.74
C LEU A 85 6.49 -7.69 -3.21
N LEU A 86 5.82 -6.60 -3.61
CA LEU A 86 4.57 -6.61 -4.34
C LEU A 86 4.85 -6.23 -5.80
N LEU A 87 4.40 -7.05 -6.75
CA LEU A 87 4.59 -6.86 -8.17
C LEU A 87 3.32 -6.28 -8.80
N SER A 88 3.45 -5.38 -9.77
CA SER A 88 2.31 -4.76 -10.47
C SER A 88 1.78 -5.59 -11.65
N GLY A 89 2.28 -6.79 -11.86
CA GLY A 89 1.88 -7.68 -12.95
C GLY A 89 0.67 -8.55 -12.65
N ALA A 90 0.37 -9.48 -13.55
CA ALA A 90 -0.66 -10.51 -13.34
C ALA A 90 -0.31 -11.43 -12.16
N THR A 91 0.98 -11.69 -11.97
CA THR A 91 1.51 -12.36 -10.78
C THR A 91 1.99 -11.28 -9.83
N GLN A 92 1.29 -11.11 -8.70
CA GLN A 92 1.51 -9.99 -7.79
C GLN A 92 2.50 -10.30 -6.66
N LEU A 93 2.87 -11.57 -6.47
CA LEU A 93 3.88 -12.03 -5.51
C LEU A 93 4.92 -12.85 -6.26
N ASP A 94 6.08 -12.97 -5.68
CA ASP A 94 7.14 -13.88 -6.12
C ASP A 94 7.33 -15.03 -5.11
N VAL A 95 8.38 -15.82 -5.31
CA VAL A 95 8.67 -17.00 -4.48
C VAL A 95 9.03 -16.62 -3.03
N PRO A 96 9.86 -15.59 -2.76
CA PRO A 96 10.11 -15.13 -1.41
C PRO A 96 8.86 -14.60 -0.72
N GLY A 97 8.01 -13.85 -1.41
CA GLY A 97 6.73 -13.38 -0.96
C GLY A 97 6.74 -12.37 0.18
N ILE A 98 5.57 -12.18 0.78
CA ILE A 98 5.32 -11.22 1.86
C ILE A 98 5.03 -11.97 3.15
N SER A 99 5.76 -11.65 4.22
CA SER A 99 5.56 -12.28 5.53
C SER A 99 5.09 -11.32 6.61
N PHE A 100 4.17 -11.79 7.44
CA PHE A 100 3.64 -11.04 8.57
C PHE A 100 3.36 -11.93 9.77
N ALA A 101 3.35 -11.31 10.95
CA ALA A 101 2.96 -11.94 12.20
C ALA A 101 1.48 -11.72 12.46
N VAL A 102 0.83 -12.70 13.09
CA VAL A 102 -0.59 -12.66 13.45
C VAL A 102 -0.72 -12.80 14.97
N ASP A 103 -1.64 -12.04 15.57
CA ASP A 103 -1.92 -12.12 17.01
C ASP A 103 -2.49 -13.50 17.39
N GLY A 104 -2.21 -13.93 18.63
CA GLY A 104 -2.69 -15.18 19.15
C GLY A 104 -1.57 -16.19 19.39
N PRO A 105 -1.82 -17.50 19.29
CA PRO A 105 -0.76 -18.51 19.42
C PRO A 105 0.15 -18.41 18.20
N LEU A 106 0.92 -17.39 18.22
CA LEU A 106 2.04 -16.92 17.39
C LEU A 106 2.12 -17.63 16.05
N GLN A 107 1.44 -17.08 15.09
CA GLN A 107 1.54 -17.51 13.71
C GLN A 107 2.36 -16.51 12.92
N GLN A 108 3.29 -17.04 12.18
CA GLN A 108 3.94 -16.31 11.10
C GLN A 108 3.33 -16.85 9.80
N VAL A 109 2.92 -15.93 8.94
CA VAL A 109 2.31 -16.24 7.65
C VAL A 109 3.20 -15.68 6.57
N ASN A 110 3.43 -16.46 5.52
CA ASN A 110 4.03 -15.99 4.27
C ASN A 110 3.07 -16.27 3.12
N LEU A 111 2.80 -15.25 2.36
CA LEU A 111 2.06 -15.31 1.10
C LEU A 111 3.06 -15.24 -0.05
N ALA A 112 3.08 -16.24 -0.93
CA ALA A 112 4.01 -16.32 -2.04
C ALA A 112 3.35 -16.84 -3.31
N TYR A 113 4.02 -16.69 -4.44
CA TYR A 113 3.64 -17.33 -5.70
C TYR A 113 4.73 -18.32 -6.11
N ILE A 114 4.37 -19.58 -6.29
CA ILE A 114 5.31 -20.65 -6.61
C ILE A 114 4.96 -21.31 -7.93
N THR A 115 5.97 -21.92 -8.54
CA THR A 115 5.88 -22.68 -9.78
C THR A 115 6.53 -24.05 -9.62
N PRO A 116 6.31 -25.00 -10.52
CA PRO A 116 7.01 -26.29 -10.47
C PRO A 116 8.54 -26.18 -10.49
N GLY A 117 9.08 -25.09 -11.05
CA GLY A 117 10.52 -24.81 -11.01
C GLY A 117 11.05 -24.53 -9.59
N ASP A 118 10.18 -24.15 -8.67
CA ASP A 118 10.50 -23.87 -7.27
C ASP A 118 10.29 -25.10 -6.37
N GLY A 119 10.08 -26.27 -6.97
CA GLY A 119 9.82 -27.51 -6.25
C GLY A 119 8.36 -27.76 -5.90
N ALA A 120 7.45 -26.92 -6.35
CA ALA A 120 6.01 -27.10 -6.15
C ALA A 120 5.42 -28.15 -7.12
N VAL A 121 4.32 -28.76 -6.71
CA VAL A 121 3.55 -29.67 -7.56
C VAL A 121 2.63 -28.96 -8.53
N SER A 122 2.34 -27.70 -8.28
CA SER A 122 1.44 -26.83 -9.08
C SER A 122 1.91 -25.38 -9.05
N THR A 123 1.38 -24.59 -9.99
CA THR A 123 1.60 -23.13 -10.03
C THR A 123 0.47 -22.40 -9.31
N GLY A 124 0.78 -21.44 -8.45
CA GLY A 124 -0.24 -20.61 -7.83
C GLY A 124 0.23 -19.86 -6.59
N TYR A 125 -0.69 -19.10 -6.03
CA TYR A 125 -0.47 -18.45 -4.73
C TYR A 125 -0.60 -19.46 -3.61
N VAL A 126 0.33 -19.43 -2.69
CA VAL A 126 0.41 -20.36 -1.56
C VAL A 126 0.60 -19.61 -0.25
N VAL A 127 0.20 -20.28 0.81
CA VAL A 127 0.45 -19.86 2.18
C VAL A 127 1.39 -20.82 2.86
N ALA A 128 2.39 -20.29 3.54
CA ALA A 128 3.13 -21.01 4.57
C ALA A 128 2.82 -20.36 5.92
N ALA A 129 2.27 -21.13 6.84
CA ALA A 129 1.98 -20.68 8.20
C ALA A 129 2.60 -21.60 9.22
N THR A 130 3.23 -21.07 10.27
CA THR A 130 3.76 -21.88 11.38
C THR A 130 3.59 -21.19 12.71
N ASN A 131 3.53 -22.01 13.75
CA ASN A 131 3.78 -21.58 15.12
C ASN A 131 5.26 -21.25 15.26
N LEU A 132 5.61 -20.21 15.99
CA LEU A 132 6.96 -19.62 16.12
C LEU A 132 8.09 -20.60 16.49
N ALA A 133 7.80 -21.84 16.86
CA ALA A 133 8.80 -22.83 17.30
C ALA A 133 9.52 -23.59 16.18
N GLY A 134 9.12 -23.44 14.95
CA GLY A 134 9.68 -24.17 13.83
C GLY A 134 9.92 -23.28 12.62
N GLY A 135 11.12 -22.76 12.47
CA GLY A 135 11.50 -22.03 11.26
C GLY A 135 11.22 -22.85 10.00
N CYS A 136 10.30 -22.39 9.20
CA CYS A 136 10.01 -22.97 7.90
C CYS A 136 10.87 -22.29 6.86
N VAL A 137 11.70 -23.08 6.20
CA VAL A 137 12.39 -22.66 4.96
C VAL A 137 11.66 -23.39 3.82
N TYR A 138 11.36 -22.71 2.73
CA TYR A 138 10.59 -23.26 1.59
C TYR A 138 10.99 -24.67 1.15
N THR A 139 12.23 -25.04 1.34
CA THR A 139 12.74 -26.38 1.00
C THR A 139 12.19 -27.50 1.88
N ASN A 140 11.60 -27.18 3.06
CA ASN A 140 11.12 -28.16 4.03
C ASN A 140 9.66 -27.93 4.47
N CYS A 141 9.09 -26.82 4.11
CA CYS A 141 7.67 -26.53 4.30
C CYS A 141 7.01 -26.51 2.94
N VAL A 142 6.90 -27.63 2.32
CA VAL A 142 5.95 -27.79 1.23
C VAL A 142 4.60 -27.59 1.91
N PRO A 143 3.91 -26.46 1.65
CA PRO A 143 2.54 -26.33 2.13
C PRO A 143 1.80 -27.48 1.47
N THR A 144 1.40 -28.41 2.28
CA THR A 144 0.76 -29.65 1.82
C THR A 144 -0.56 -29.33 1.19
N SER A 145 -0.87 -28.01 0.90
CA SER A 145 -2.12 -27.82 0.20
C SER A 145 -2.82 -26.47 0.18
N SER A 146 -2.28 -25.37 0.59
CA SER A 146 -3.10 -24.14 0.55
C SER A 146 -2.80 -23.30 -0.68
N PHE A 147 -3.28 -23.78 -1.83
CA PHE A 147 -3.35 -22.94 -3.02
C PHE A 147 -4.57 -22.03 -2.93
N GLY A 148 -4.39 -20.74 -3.20
CA GLY A 148 -5.45 -19.78 -3.08
C GLY A 148 -5.48 -18.75 -4.19
N THR A 149 -6.43 -17.86 -4.08
CA THR A 149 -6.51 -16.65 -4.89
C THR A 149 -6.01 -15.49 -4.06
N PHE A 150 -4.97 -14.81 -4.56
CA PHE A 150 -4.47 -13.56 -4.01
C PHE A 150 -4.80 -12.41 -4.94
N THR A 151 -5.21 -11.30 -4.38
CA THR A 151 -5.39 -10.05 -5.12
C THR A 151 -4.85 -8.89 -4.30
N ALA A 152 -4.19 -7.96 -4.97
CA ALA A 152 -3.86 -6.65 -4.40
C ALA A 152 -4.25 -5.57 -5.42
N ARG A 153 -4.95 -4.54 -4.96
CA ARG A 153 -5.39 -3.42 -5.78
C ARG A 153 -4.99 -2.13 -5.09
N GLN A 154 -4.46 -1.20 -5.85
CA GLN A 154 -4.15 0.11 -5.32
C GLN A 154 -5.42 0.77 -4.80
N ALA A 155 -5.41 1.15 -3.52
CA ALA A 155 -6.51 1.90 -2.93
C ALA A 155 -6.65 3.26 -3.63
N PRO A 156 -7.87 3.74 -3.85
CA PRO A 156 -8.07 5.07 -4.42
C PRO A 156 -7.40 6.13 -3.52
N GLU A 157 -6.36 6.76 -4.01
CA GLU A 157 -5.73 7.87 -3.31
C GLU A 157 -6.56 9.13 -3.51
N ILE A 158 -6.92 9.78 -2.40
CA ILE A 158 -7.42 11.15 -2.47
C ILE A 158 -6.20 12.02 -2.73
N ASP A 159 -6.02 12.44 -3.99
CA ASP A 159 -4.95 13.34 -4.36
C ASP A 159 -5.06 14.64 -3.55
N PRO A 160 -4.09 14.94 -2.66
CA PRO A 160 -4.13 16.15 -1.85
C PRO A 160 -4.10 17.43 -2.69
N THR A 161 -3.64 17.36 -3.94
CA THR A 161 -3.68 18.50 -4.87
C THR A 161 -5.09 18.79 -5.34
N SER A 162 -5.94 17.76 -5.49
CA SER A 162 -7.34 17.94 -5.82
C SER A 162 -8.14 18.57 -4.68
N ALA A 163 -7.82 18.23 -3.43
CA ALA A 163 -8.40 18.85 -2.24
C ALA A 163 -7.99 20.34 -2.11
N ALA A 164 -6.72 20.65 -2.37
CA ALA A 164 -6.22 22.03 -2.39
C ALA A 164 -6.89 22.86 -3.50
N SER A 165 -7.07 22.27 -4.68
CA SER A 165 -7.76 22.91 -5.81
C SER A 165 -9.23 23.19 -5.51
N ALA A 166 -9.92 22.23 -4.88
CA ALA A 166 -11.31 22.39 -4.46
C ALA A 166 -11.45 23.51 -3.40
N LEU A 167 -10.52 23.57 -2.45
CA LEU A 167 -10.48 24.64 -1.44
C LEU A 167 -10.22 26.01 -2.06
N ALA A 168 -9.30 26.09 -3.03
CA ALA A 168 -9.00 27.33 -3.74
C ALA A 168 -10.21 27.83 -4.56
N LEU A 169 -10.96 26.93 -5.22
CA LEU A 169 -12.20 27.23 -5.92
C LEU A 169 -13.30 27.72 -4.96
N LEU A 170 -13.43 27.09 -3.79
CA LEU A 170 -14.39 27.50 -2.77
C LEU A 170 -14.08 28.91 -2.23
N LEU A 171 -12.81 29.17 -1.93
CA LEU A 171 -12.38 30.51 -1.45
C LEU A 171 -12.55 31.57 -2.55
N GLY A 172 -12.21 31.26 -3.80
CA GLY A 172 -12.42 32.14 -4.95
C GLY A 172 -13.89 32.46 -5.18
N GLY A 173 -14.77 31.45 -5.09
CA GLY A 173 -16.21 31.64 -5.18
C GLY A 173 -16.78 32.51 -4.08
N LEU A 174 -16.32 32.33 -2.84
CA LEU A 174 -16.72 33.19 -1.71
C LEU A 174 -16.31 34.66 -1.87
N LEU A 175 -15.11 34.91 -2.41
CA LEU A 175 -14.64 36.27 -2.69
C LEU A 175 -15.46 36.96 -3.77
N VAL A 176 -15.85 36.24 -4.82
CA VAL A 176 -16.73 36.78 -5.88
C VAL A 176 -18.11 37.11 -5.33
N LEU A 177 -18.69 36.27 -4.49
CA LEU A 177 -19.99 36.51 -3.85
C LEU A 177 -19.95 37.70 -2.91
N ARG A 178 -18.86 37.90 -2.15
CA ARG A 178 -18.67 39.08 -1.29
C ARG A 178 -18.52 40.35 -2.10
N GLY A 179 -17.77 40.33 -3.21
CA GLY A 179 -17.59 41.48 -4.08
C GLY A 179 -18.91 41.97 -4.70
N ARG A 180 -19.80 41.06 -5.10
CA ARG A 180 -21.10 41.40 -5.65
C ARG A 180 -22.03 42.12 -4.62
N LYS A 181 -21.99 41.76 -3.36
CA LYS A 181 -22.79 42.41 -2.32
C LYS A 181 -22.38 43.84 -2.04
N GLN A 182 -21.13 44.20 -2.28
CA GLN A 182 -20.69 45.60 -2.04
C GLN A 182 -21.07 46.53 -3.20
N GLN A 183 -21.30 46.06 -4.40
CA GLN A 183 -21.75 46.90 -5.53
C GLN A 183 -23.26 47.18 -5.51
N GLY A 184 -24.04 46.45 -4.74
CA GLY A 184 -25.49 46.65 -4.66
C GLY A 184 -25.94 47.66 -3.61
N VAL A 185 -25.04 48.32 -2.87
CA VAL A 185 -25.37 49.30 -1.81
C VAL A 185 -25.04 50.74 -2.23
N ALA A 186 -24.54 50.97 -3.42
CA ALA A 186 -24.18 52.29 -3.93
C ALA A 186 -25.11 52.77 -5.08
N ALA A 187 -26.41 52.53 -4.94
CA ALA A 187 -27.46 53.07 -5.83
C ALA A 187 -28.59 53.68 -5.01
#